data_025caa10c00f3681bdda0f8ca88421de
#
_entry.id   025caa10c00f3681bdda0f8ca88421de
#
_cell.length_a   1.000
_cell.length_b   1.000
_cell.length_c   1.000
_cell.angle_alpha   90.00
_cell.angle_beta   90.00
_cell.angle_gamma   90.00
#
_symmetry.space_group_name_H-M   'P 1'
#
loop_
_entity.id
_entity.type
_entity.pdbx_description
1 polymer ?
#
loop_
_entity_poly.entity_id
_entity_poly.type
_entity_poly.pdbx_seq_one_letter_code
_entity_poly.pdbx_strand_id
1 'polypeptide(L)'
;MRLAAFIFLLVPALLSASVDGGLASVRSGGLDYVSLEEGAARLGLRIERSLPPSSVMLKDGSRPVARFSDHSREADIKGLRVFFGDPVIERGGKFFLSRADYEVHFVPRMRPGLCGPAPRIPHVIAIDPGHGGQDHGTENKTLGTMEKTYTLEVAQRLKQLLEAKGYAVVMTRESDVGVEKQIRSEIANQASADLFVSIHFNSLYPNTKTTGVEVLTFPPRPQRSTDSWSPGKRDDSEARDAPINEFNEWNTVLASSMHRRLLDALHSGDRGEKLEHLGVLRSLKCPGVLVEPAFLSSEVEGGRLATPEFRDTIASAILAGIEDYAALLRSLRPASVTPSSGAPGPAAARSQPTRPTP
;
A
#
# COMPACT_ATOMS: atom_id res chain seq x y z
N MET A 1 -11.00 52.72 -28.12
CA MET A 1 -9.83 51.92 -27.80
C MET A 1 -10.08 51.25 -26.44
N ARG A 2 -10.40 49.96 -26.42
CA ARG A 2 -10.53 49.16 -25.19
C ARG A 2 -9.37 48.15 -25.19
N LEU A 3 -8.43 48.31 -24.25
CA LEU A 3 -7.33 47.39 -24.02
C LEU A 3 -7.90 46.15 -23.29
N ALA A 4 -7.79 45.02 -23.95
CA ALA A 4 -8.02 43.72 -23.30
C ALA A 4 -6.73 43.26 -22.64
N ALA A 5 -6.72 43.16 -21.32
CA ALA A 5 -5.62 42.60 -20.55
C ALA A 5 -5.75 41.06 -20.59
N PHE A 6 -4.80 40.41 -21.27
CA PHE A 6 -4.61 38.96 -21.15
C PHE A 6 -3.89 38.64 -19.86
N ILE A 7 -4.60 38.01 -18.89
CA ILE A 7 -4.00 37.43 -17.71
C ILE A 7 -3.47 36.06 -18.14
N PHE A 8 -2.15 35.96 -18.28
CA PHE A 8 -1.47 34.64 -18.34
C PHE A 8 -1.49 34.00 -16.97
N LEU A 9 -2.35 33.02 -16.78
CA LEU A 9 -2.23 32.08 -15.65
C LEU A 9 -1.00 31.20 -15.89
N LEU A 10 0.09 31.52 -15.21
CA LEU A 10 1.23 30.60 -15.06
C LEU A 10 0.76 29.37 -14.25
N VAL A 11 0.50 28.28 -14.94
CA VAL A 11 0.43 26.96 -14.32
C VAL A 11 1.88 26.60 -13.94
N PRO A 12 2.21 26.42 -12.67
CA PRO A 12 3.55 25.96 -12.33
C PRO A 12 3.72 24.55 -12.91
N ALA A 13 4.65 24.41 -13.85
CA ALA A 13 5.14 23.12 -14.27
C ALA A 13 5.64 22.39 -13.01
N LEU A 14 4.95 21.30 -12.65
CA LEU A 14 5.44 20.35 -11.66
C LEU A 14 6.75 19.77 -12.23
N LEU A 15 7.89 20.39 -11.88
CA LEU A 15 9.16 19.72 -11.98
C LEU A 15 9.05 18.45 -11.13
N SER A 16 9.22 17.31 -11.76
CA SER A 16 9.56 16.05 -11.08
C SER A 16 10.95 16.25 -10.44
N ALA A 17 11.00 16.91 -9.30
CA ALA A 17 12.17 16.97 -8.47
C ALA A 17 12.39 15.55 -7.94
N SER A 18 13.50 14.92 -8.30
CA SER A 18 13.92 13.69 -7.64
C SER A 18 13.88 13.91 -6.13
N VAL A 19 13.22 13.02 -5.40
CA VAL A 19 13.11 13.05 -3.93
C VAL A 19 14.50 13.09 -3.26
N ASP A 20 15.53 12.74 -4.00
CA ASP A 20 16.94 12.59 -3.60
C ASP A 20 17.80 13.86 -3.68
N GLY A 21 17.25 15.00 -4.03
CA GLY A 21 18.00 16.27 -4.19
C GLY A 21 18.75 16.75 -2.95
N GLY A 22 19.76 16.00 -2.42
CA GLY A 22 20.74 16.50 -1.45
C GLY A 22 20.20 16.77 -0.03
N LEU A 23 19.37 15.88 0.57
CA LEU A 23 19.06 15.96 2.01
C LEU A 23 20.33 15.74 2.83
N ALA A 24 20.53 16.55 3.89
CA ALA A 24 21.58 16.29 4.85
C ALA A 24 21.48 14.87 5.37
N SER A 25 22.59 14.16 5.34
CA SER A 25 22.64 12.74 5.69
C SER A 25 23.74 12.44 6.69
N VAL A 26 23.54 11.39 7.47
CA VAL A 26 24.54 10.84 8.38
C VAL A 26 24.63 9.33 8.15
N ARG A 27 25.82 8.76 8.31
CA ARG A 27 26.01 7.33 8.25
C ARG A 27 25.95 6.72 9.63
N SER A 28 25.09 5.73 9.82
CA SER A 28 24.93 5.01 11.08
C SER A 28 24.72 3.54 10.83
N GLY A 29 25.52 2.71 11.50
CA GLY A 29 25.44 1.27 11.38
C GLY A 29 25.60 0.77 9.92
N GLY A 30 26.32 1.52 9.02
CA GLY A 30 26.52 1.18 7.59
C GLY A 30 25.34 1.56 6.69
N LEU A 31 24.29 2.20 7.22
CA LEU A 31 23.15 2.73 6.48
C LEU A 31 23.25 4.25 6.38
N ASP A 32 22.70 4.80 5.31
CA ASP A 32 22.53 6.23 5.13
C ASP A 32 21.19 6.67 5.73
N TYR A 33 21.25 7.62 6.64
CA TYR A 33 20.11 8.25 7.29
C TYR A 33 19.95 9.67 6.79
N VAL A 34 18.74 10.09 6.45
CA VAL A 34 18.42 11.42 5.95
C VAL A 34 17.72 12.26 7.01
N SER A 35 17.99 13.57 7.01
CA SER A 35 17.38 14.51 7.96
C SER A 35 15.87 14.53 7.84
N LEU A 36 15.17 14.20 8.92
CA LEU A 36 13.72 14.27 8.99
C LEU A 36 13.23 15.72 8.89
N GLU A 37 13.98 16.68 9.43
CA GLU A 37 13.66 18.11 9.37
C GLU A 37 13.61 18.60 7.91
N GLU A 38 14.68 18.32 7.15
CA GLU A 38 14.75 18.73 5.75
C GLU A 38 13.77 17.96 4.88
N GLY A 39 13.63 16.66 5.14
CA GLY A 39 12.67 15.81 4.44
C GLY A 39 11.22 16.27 4.67
N ALA A 40 10.87 16.59 5.91
CA ALA A 40 9.56 17.15 6.26
C ALA A 40 9.31 18.49 5.55
N ALA A 41 10.29 19.39 5.59
CA ALA A 41 10.19 20.70 4.93
C ALA A 41 9.93 20.57 3.42
N ARG A 42 10.59 19.62 2.72
CA ARG A 42 10.32 19.34 1.29
C ARG A 42 8.92 18.88 1.01
N LEU A 43 8.31 18.17 1.98
CA LEU A 43 6.92 17.73 1.87
C LEU A 43 5.92 18.81 2.32
N GLY A 44 6.39 20.02 2.65
CA GLY A 44 5.56 21.11 3.15
C GLY A 44 5.06 20.89 4.57
N LEU A 45 5.74 20.02 5.34
CA LEU A 45 5.40 19.70 6.73
C LEU A 45 6.23 20.52 7.70
N ARG A 46 5.66 20.83 8.86
CA ARG A 46 6.36 21.47 9.98
C ARG A 46 6.66 20.45 11.05
N ILE A 47 7.84 20.59 11.69
CA ILE A 47 8.26 19.72 12.79
C ILE A 47 8.02 20.43 14.12
N GLU A 48 7.49 19.70 15.08
CA GLU A 48 7.29 20.15 16.46
C GLU A 48 7.88 19.07 17.39
N ARG A 49 8.73 19.51 18.31
CA ARG A 49 9.40 18.60 19.25
C ARG A 49 8.56 18.43 20.49
N SER A 50 8.48 17.21 20.97
CA SER A 50 7.86 16.87 22.24
C SER A 50 8.94 16.50 23.27
N LEU A 51 8.80 16.98 24.49
CA LEU A 51 9.69 16.64 25.61
C LEU A 51 9.09 15.49 26.42
N PRO A 52 9.99 14.85 27.19
CA PRO A 52 10.47 13.49 26.98
C PRO A 52 9.33 12.47 26.96
N PRO A 53 9.48 11.33 26.29
CA PRO A 53 10.68 10.80 25.66
C PRO A 53 11.00 11.54 24.36
N SER A 54 12.27 11.52 23.89
CA SER A 54 12.74 12.16 22.68
C SER A 54 11.87 11.77 21.47
N SER A 55 10.98 12.65 21.08
CA SER A 55 10.03 12.40 19.99
C SER A 55 9.73 13.69 19.23
N VAL A 56 9.32 13.51 17.98
CA VAL A 56 8.89 14.61 17.11
C VAL A 56 7.53 14.33 16.51
N MET A 57 6.79 15.40 16.30
CA MET A 57 5.52 15.40 15.60
C MET A 57 5.65 16.24 14.33
N LEU A 58 5.17 15.70 13.22
CA LEU A 58 5.02 16.44 11.97
C LEU A 58 3.59 16.92 11.82
N LYS A 59 3.45 18.13 11.31
CA LYS A 59 2.15 18.76 11.06
C LYS A 59 2.03 19.22 9.60
N ASP A 60 0.86 19.00 9.01
CA ASP A 60 0.42 19.61 7.77
C ASP A 60 -0.53 20.76 8.12
N GLY A 61 -0.07 22.00 7.97
CA GLY A 61 -0.74 23.15 8.60
C GLY A 61 -0.73 23.04 10.13
N SER A 62 -1.92 22.97 10.74
CA SER A 62 -2.11 22.74 12.18
C SER A 62 -2.38 21.27 12.54
N ARG A 63 -2.63 20.40 11.54
CA ARG A 63 -3.01 19.01 11.75
C ARG A 63 -1.78 18.13 12.00
N PRO A 64 -1.71 17.35 13.10
CA PRO A 64 -0.71 16.31 13.28
C PRO A 64 -0.88 15.22 12.20
N VAL A 65 0.24 14.84 11.57
CA VAL A 65 0.21 13.84 10.48
C VAL A 65 1.23 12.71 10.66
N ALA A 66 2.26 12.90 11.49
CA ALA A 66 3.17 11.82 11.83
C ALA A 66 3.82 12.07 13.19
N ARG A 67 4.16 10.98 13.90
CA ARG A 67 4.94 11.00 15.14
C ARG A 67 6.03 9.96 15.07
N PHE A 68 7.25 10.35 15.46
CA PHE A 68 8.42 9.50 15.53
C PHE A 68 9.06 9.60 16.91
N SER A 69 9.66 8.51 17.38
CA SER A 69 10.42 8.47 18.63
C SER A 69 11.82 7.95 18.36
N ASP A 70 12.80 8.51 19.08
CA ASP A 70 14.19 8.08 19.00
C ASP A 70 14.33 6.59 19.35
N HIS A 71 15.22 5.90 18.67
CA HIS A 71 15.47 4.46 18.79
C HIS A 71 14.24 3.56 18.52
N SER A 72 13.14 4.10 17.98
CA SER A 72 11.94 3.34 17.63
C SER A 72 11.89 3.05 16.14
N ARG A 73 11.44 1.85 15.79
CA ARG A 73 11.03 1.48 14.42
C ARG A 73 9.53 1.73 14.18
N GLU A 74 8.80 2.03 15.25
CA GLU A 74 7.37 2.28 15.20
C GLU A 74 7.11 3.79 15.08
N ALA A 75 6.20 4.15 14.20
CA ALA A 75 5.70 5.52 14.03
C ALA A 75 4.18 5.51 13.91
N ASP A 76 3.57 6.64 14.29
CA ASP A 76 2.19 6.96 13.88
C ASP A 76 2.25 7.81 12.61
N ILE A 77 1.60 7.37 11.55
CA ILE A 77 1.48 8.16 10.31
C ILE A 77 0.01 8.26 9.91
N LYS A 78 -0.53 9.46 9.99
CA LYS A 78 -1.95 9.75 9.71
C LYS A 78 -2.90 8.89 10.54
N GLY A 79 -2.52 8.58 11.80
CA GLY A 79 -3.28 7.76 12.72
C GLY A 79 -3.23 6.26 12.43
N LEU A 80 -2.25 5.79 11.68
CA LEU A 80 -1.94 4.38 11.48
C LEU A 80 -0.58 4.06 12.11
N ARG A 81 -0.51 2.92 12.78
CA ARG A 81 0.73 2.35 13.28
C ARG A 81 1.54 1.79 12.13
N VAL A 82 2.78 2.22 11.98
CA VAL A 82 3.67 1.82 10.89
C VAL A 82 5.00 1.35 11.47
N PHE A 83 5.51 0.22 10.98
CA PHE A 83 6.85 -0.27 11.32
C PHE A 83 7.82 0.01 10.18
N PHE A 84 8.94 0.65 10.51
CA PHE A 84 10.06 0.89 9.61
C PHE A 84 11.04 -0.28 9.57
N GLY A 85 11.87 -0.32 8.55
CA GLY A 85 12.97 -1.26 8.42
C GLY A 85 14.07 -1.02 9.47
N ASP A 86 14.33 0.26 9.79
CA ASP A 86 15.40 0.67 10.70
C ASP A 86 14.89 1.66 11.77
N PRO A 87 15.54 1.69 12.98
CA PRO A 87 15.15 2.64 14.00
C PRO A 87 15.38 4.09 13.57
N VAL A 88 14.48 4.96 13.94
CA VAL A 88 14.70 6.41 13.94
C VAL A 88 15.88 6.73 14.84
N ILE A 89 16.75 7.64 14.46
CA ILE A 89 17.87 8.07 15.30
C ILE A 89 17.86 9.57 15.56
N GLU A 90 18.23 9.98 16.77
CA GLU A 90 18.51 11.37 17.12
C GLU A 90 20.03 11.59 17.19
N ARG A 91 20.52 12.66 16.55
CA ARG A 91 21.91 13.11 16.65
C ARG A 91 21.97 14.62 16.67
N GLY A 92 22.61 15.16 17.72
CA GLY A 92 22.79 16.61 17.86
C GLY A 92 21.47 17.38 17.86
N GLY A 93 20.44 16.80 18.44
CA GLY A 93 19.11 17.37 18.51
C GLY A 93 18.33 17.31 17.21
N LYS A 94 18.77 16.56 16.20
CA LYS A 94 18.06 16.34 14.93
C LYS A 94 17.67 14.88 14.77
N PHE A 95 16.51 14.65 14.15
CA PHE A 95 16.00 13.31 13.87
C PHE A 95 16.33 12.88 12.44
N PHE A 96 16.59 11.59 12.28
CA PHE A 96 16.92 11.01 10.99
C PHE A 96 16.17 9.69 10.79
N LEU A 97 15.70 9.47 9.57
CA LEU A 97 15.18 8.18 9.09
C LEU A 97 16.22 7.52 8.21
N SER A 98 16.26 6.18 8.17
CA SER A 98 17.02 5.52 7.11
C SER A 98 16.51 6.01 5.75
N ARG A 99 17.40 6.11 4.75
CA ARG A 99 17.02 6.59 3.41
C ARG A 99 15.87 5.74 2.85
N ALA A 100 15.94 4.42 2.99
CA ALA A 100 14.90 3.53 2.52
C ALA A 100 13.56 3.75 3.24
N ASP A 101 13.56 3.99 4.56
CA ASP A 101 12.34 4.30 5.30
C ASP A 101 11.75 5.64 4.87
N TYR A 102 12.59 6.64 4.65
CA TYR A 102 12.14 7.94 4.16
C TYR A 102 11.51 7.83 2.76
N GLU A 103 12.23 7.24 1.80
CA GLU A 103 11.83 7.22 0.39
C GLU A 103 10.68 6.25 0.13
N VAL A 104 10.72 5.05 0.72
CA VAL A 104 9.76 3.98 0.41
C VAL A 104 8.58 3.94 1.37
N HIS A 105 8.77 4.33 2.64
CA HIS A 105 7.71 4.16 3.64
C HIS A 105 7.10 5.50 4.08
N PHE A 106 7.88 6.57 4.19
CA PHE A 106 7.35 7.84 4.66
C PHE A 106 6.79 8.72 3.54
N VAL A 107 7.59 8.99 2.49
CA VAL A 107 7.17 9.86 1.37
C VAL A 107 5.89 9.36 0.69
N PRO A 108 5.74 8.06 0.33
CA PRO A 108 4.54 7.56 -0.32
C PRO A 108 3.26 7.78 0.50
N ARG A 109 3.33 7.60 1.81
CA ARG A 109 2.19 7.84 2.71
C ARG A 109 1.83 9.32 2.81
N MET A 110 2.82 10.18 2.73
CA MET A 110 2.60 11.62 2.86
C MET A 110 2.20 12.28 1.55
N ARG A 111 2.86 11.96 0.46
CA ARG A 111 2.72 12.58 -0.87
C ARG A 111 2.86 11.50 -1.97
N PRO A 112 1.85 10.66 -2.20
CA PRO A 112 1.92 9.57 -3.19
C PRO A 112 2.19 10.06 -4.62
N GLY A 113 1.89 11.31 -4.93
CA GLY A 113 2.26 11.92 -6.22
C GLY A 113 3.75 12.13 -6.44
N LEU A 114 4.60 11.90 -5.43
CA LEU A 114 6.06 11.93 -5.54
C LEU A 114 6.69 10.55 -5.70
N CYS A 115 5.90 9.48 -5.66
CA CYS A 115 6.36 8.12 -5.96
C CYS A 115 6.84 8.01 -7.40
N GLY A 116 7.63 6.99 -7.67
CA GLY A 116 7.99 6.59 -9.03
C GLY A 116 6.77 6.36 -9.93
N PRO A 117 6.96 5.91 -11.18
CA PRO A 117 5.87 5.77 -12.15
C PRO A 117 4.65 5.07 -11.56
N ALA A 118 3.48 5.72 -11.68
CA ALA A 118 2.25 5.17 -11.14
C ALA A 118 1.85 3.88 -11.88
N PRO A 119 1.51 2.80 -11.15
CA PRO A 119 1.05 1.57 -11.76
C PRO A 119 -0.29 1.79 -12.48
N ARG A 120 -0.71 0.79 -13.26
CA ARG A 120 -2.02 0.84 -13.92
C ARG A 120 -3.13 1.02 -12.88
N ILE A 121 -4.21 1.73 -13.25
CA ILE A 121 -5.44 1.70 -12.45
C ILE A 121 -5.93 0.26 -12.43
N PRO A 122 -6.20 -0.33 -11.26
CA PRO A 122 -6.59 -1.73 -11.18
C PRO A 122 -7.84 -2.02 -12.02
N HIS A 123 -7.78 -3.07 -12.82
CA HIS A 123 -8.87 -3.69 -13.54
C HIS A 123 -8.87 -5.20 -13.33
N VAL A 124 -7.71 -5.83 -13.32
CA VAL A 124 -7.53 -7.26 -13.01
C VAL A 124 -6.98 -7.38 -11.60
N ILE A 125 -7.74 -8.00 -10.70
CA ILE A 125 -7.36 -8.20 -9.30
C ILE A 125 -7.05 -9.69 -9.08
N ALA A 126 -5.85 -9.99 -8.58
CA ALA A 126 -5.51 -11.31 -8.10
C ALA A 126 -5.80 -11.43 -6.61
N ILE A 127 -6.60 -12.40 -6.21
CA ILE A 127 -6.90 -12.75 -4.82
C ILE A 127 -6.20 -14.07 -4.50
N ASP A 128 -5.45 -14.07 -3.41
CA ASP A 128 -4.73 -15.23 -2.93
C ASP A 128 -5.28 -15.69 -1.57
N PRO A 129 -6.17 -16.69 -1.54
CA PRO A 129 -6.56 -17.32 -0.28
C PRO A 129 -5.38 -18.11 0.27
N GLY A 130 -4.83 -17.71 1.41
CA GLY A 130 -3.69 -18.37 2.03
C GLY A 130 -3.95 -19.85 2.32
N HIS A 131 -2.88 -20.66 2.36
CA HIS A 131 -2.92 -22.10 2.66
C HIS A 131 -3.72 -22.92 1.65
N GLY A 132 -4.16 -24.14 2.04
CA GLY A 132 -4.98 -25.02 1.23
C GLY A 132 -4.44 -26.46 1.15
N GLY A 133 -5.32 -27.43 0.91
CA GLY A 133 -4.96 -28.84 0.88
C GLY A 133 -4.38 -29.33 2.19
N GLN A 134 -3.14 -29.84 2.15
CA GLN A 134 -2.42 -30.33 3.34
C GLN A 134 -1.88 -29.19 4.24
N ASP A 135 -1.74 -27.99 3.71
CA ASP A 135 -1.39 -26.80 4.52
C ASP A 135 -2.67 -26.21 5.11
N HIS A 136 -2.90 -26.50 6.39
CA HIS A 136 -4.08 -26.02 7.12
C HIS A 136 -3.96 -24.55 7.56
N GLY A 137 -2.74 -23.98 7.57
CA GLY A 137 -2.46 -22.74 8.25
C GLY A 137 -2.61 -22.88 9.76
N THR A 138 -2.98 -21.81 10.42
CA THR A 138 -3.31 -21.80 11.84
C THR A 138 -4.59 -22.59 12.12
N GLU A 139 -4.61 -23.31 13.24
CA GLU A 139 -5.78 -24.00 13.74
C GLU A 139 -6.29 -23.37 15.04
N ASN A 140 -7.57 -23.08 15.09
CA ASN A 140 -8.26 -22.81 16.35
C ASN A 140 -8.84 -24.14 16.88
N LYS A 141 -8.11 -24.77 17.78
CA LYS A 141 -8.49 -26.09 18.32
C LYS A 141 -9.78 -26.07 19.12
N THR A 142 -10.13 -24.95 19.75
CA THR A 142 -11.36 -24.79 20.52
C THR A 142 -12.59 -24.77 19.63
N LEU A 143 -12.47 -24.12 18.47
CA LEU A 143 -13.57 -24.01 17.50
C LEU A 143 -13.53 -25.12 16.43
N GLY A 144 -12.47 -25.92 16.38
CA GLY A 144 -12.28 -26.96 15.35
C GLY A 144 -12.15 -26.37 13.95
N THR A 145 -11.57 -25.17 13.79
CA THR A 145 -11.51 -24.46 12.52
C THR A 145 -10.06 -24.24 12.08
N MET A 146 -9.87 -24.19 10.76
CA MET A 146 -8.58 -24.04 10.11
C MET A 146 -8.55 -22.73 9.31
N GLU A 147 -7.41 -22.07 9.27
CA GLU A 147 -7.20 -20.82 8.55
C GLU A 147 -7.57 -20.93 7.07
N LYS A 148 -7.13 -22.02 6.40
CA LYS A 148 -7.40 -22.27 4.98
C LYS A 148 -8.88 -22.19 4.58
N THR A 149 -9.78 -22.53 5.50
CA THR A 149 -11.23 -22.47 5.29
C THR A 149 -11.70 -21.03 5.23
N TYR A 150 -11.33 -20.23 6.21
CA TYR A 150 -11.80 -18.85 6.29
C TYR A 150 -11.13 -17.94 5.25
N THR A 151 -9.86 -18.20 4.90
CA THR A 151 -9.20 -17.45 3.81
C THR A 151 -9.92 -17.68 2.48
N LEU A 152 -10.32 -18.92 2.17
CA LEU A 152 -11.08 -19.24 0.97
C LEU A 152 -12.46 -18.60 0.98
N GLU A 153 -13.17 -18.68 2.09
CA GLU A 153 -14.51 -18.11 2.21
C GLU A 153 -14.53 -16.58 2.08
N VAL A 154 -13.57 -15.88 2.69
CA VAL A 154 -13.43 -14.42 2.53
C VAL A 154 -13.05 -14.06 1.10
N ALA A 155 -12.13 -14.83 0.48
CA ALA A 155 -11.72 -14.60 -0.89
C ALA A 155 -12.87 -14.78 -1.91
N GLN A 156 -13.72 -15.79 -1.70
CA GLN A 156 -14.90 -16.01 -2.55
C GLN A 156 -15.93 -14.87 -2.43
N ARG A 157 -16.15 -14.35 -1.22
CA ARG A 157 -16.99 -13.17 -1.00
C ARG A 157 -16.41 -11.92 -1.66
N LEU A 158 -15.09 -11.70 -1.49
CA LEU A 158 -14.41 -10.59 -2.12
C LEU A 158 -14.48 -10.67 -3.66
N LYS A 159 -14.31 -11.87 -4.24
CA LYS A 159 -14.47 -12.11 -5.69
C LYS A 159 -15.84 -11.62 -6.16
N GLN A 160 -16.92 -12.05 -5.51
CA GLN A 160 -18.28 -11.64 -5.86
C GLN A 160 -18.47 -10.11 -5.82
N LEU A 161 -17.96 -9.47 -4.76
CA LEU A 161 -18.05 -8.02 -4.60
C LEU A 161 -17.25 -7.26 -5.68
N LEU A 162 -16.05 -7.73 -6.02
CA LEU A 162 -15.21 -7.12 -7.05
C LEU A 162 -15.82 -7.28 -8.45
N GLU A 163 -16.32 -8.48 -8.79
CA GLU A 163 -16.98 -8.75 -10.05
C GLU A 163 -18.25 -7.91 -10.23
N ALA A 164 -19.03 -7.72 -9.15
CA ALA A 164 -20.18 -6.81 -9.14
C ALA A 164 -19.81 -5.34 -9.39
N LYS A 165 -18.56 -4.95 -9.10
CA LYS A 165 -17.99 -3.61 -9.39
C LYS A 165 -17.32 -3.52 -10.76
N GLY A 166 -17.31 -4.60 -11.54
CA GLY A 166 -16.75 -4.64 -12.90
C GLY A 166 -15.24 -4.94 -12.96
N TYR A 167 -14.64 -5.40 -11.87
CA TYR A 167 -13.27 -5.91 -11.90
C TYR A 167 -13.22 -7.33 -12.49
N ALA A 168 -12.19 -7.63 -13.24
CA ALA A 168 -11.83 -9.01 -13.55
C ALA A 168 -11.05 -9.60 -12.36
N VAL A 169 -11.43 -10.80 -11.95
CA VAL A 169 -10.83 -11.44 -10.76
C VAL A 169 -10.18 -12.77 -11.12
N VAL A 170 -8.96 -12.96 -10.62
CA VAL A 170 -8.22 -14.23 -10.68
C VAL A 170 -7.94 -14.70 -9.27
N MET A 171 -8.28 -15.93 -8.95
CA MET A 171 -7.94 -16.52 -7.64
C MET A 171 -6.79 -17.52 -7.81
N THR A 172 -5.87 -17.54 -6.85
CA THR A 172 -4.76 -18.52 -6.84
C THR A 172 -5.25 -19.94 -6.55
N ARG A 173 -6.38 -20.08 -5.84
CA ARG A 173 -7.17 -21.30 -5.66
C ARG A 173 -8.64 -20.96 -5.47
N GLU A 174 -9.51 -21.80 -5.99
CA GLU A 174 -10.97 -21.67 -5.84
C GLU A 174 -11.60 -22.78 -4.97
N SER A 175 -10.79 -23.74 -4.54
CA SER A 175 -11.19 -24.86 -3.68
C SER A 175 -10.10 -25.15 -2.63
N ASP A 176 -10.31 -26.19 -1.80
CA ASP A 176 -9.33 -26.62 -0.81
C ASP A 176 -8.21 -27.45 -1.45
N VAL A 177 -7.35 -26.79 -2.22
CA VAL A 177 -6.16 -27.37 -2.86
C VAL A 177 -4.92 -26.61 -2.40
N GLY A 178 -3.79 -27.34 -2.27
CA GLY A 178 -2.49 -26.74 -1.96
C GLY A 178 -1.91 -26.05 -3.20
N VAL A 179 -1.41 -24.84 -3.03
CA VAL A 179 -0.69 -24.06 -4.06
C VAL A 179 0.61 -23.55 -3.46
N GLU A 180 1.73 -23.90 -4.07
CA GLU A 180 3.06 -23.44 -3.66
C GLU A 180 3.17 -21.92 -3.71
N LYS A 181 3.95 -21.33 -2.73
CA LYS A 181 4.05 -19.88 -2.56
C LYS A 181 4.47 -19.15 -3.84
N GLN A 182 5.44 -19.68 -4.59
CA GLN A 182 5.90 -19.10 -5.86
C GLN A 182 4.84 -19.16 -6.95
N ILE A 183 4.09 -20.25 -7.01
CA ILE A 183 3.03 -20.42 -8.02
C ILE A 183 1.92 -19.40 -7.84
N ARG A 184 1.64 -18.95 -6.62
CA ARG A 184 0.62 -17.91 -6.34
C ARG A 184 0.96 -16.60 -7.04
N SER A 185 2.20 -16.12 -6.92
CA SER A 185 2.65 -14.91 -7.64
C SER A 185 2.74 -15.14 -9.16
N GLU A 186 3.08 -16.36 -9.62
CA GLU A 186 3.09 -16.70 -11.05
C GLU A 186 1.70 -16.65 -11.66
N ILE A 187 0.67 -17.17 -10.99
CA ILE A 187 -0.74 -17.08 -11.42
C ILE A 187 -1.14 -15.62 -11.62
N ALA A 188 -0.85 -14.75 -10.64
CA ALA A 188 -1.13 -13.32 -10.75
C ALA A 188 -0.39 -12.67 -11.93
N ASN A 189 0.90 -12.99 -12.10
CA ASN A 189 1.73 -12.45 -13.18
C ASN A 189 1.26 -12.93 -14.57
N GLN A 190 0.89 -14.20 -14.72
CA GLN A 190 0.35 -14.77 -15.98
C GLN A 190 -0.99 -14.13 -16.36
N ALA A 191 -1.82 -13.85 -15.37
CA ALA A 191 -3.08 -13.12 -15.56
C ALA A 191 -2.87 -11.63 -15.84
N SER A 192 -1.63 -11.14 -15.83
CA SER A 192 -1.32 -9.70 -15.92
C SER A 192 -2.10 -8.86 -14.90
N ALA A 193 -2.21 -9.37 -13.67
CA ALA A 193 -2.92 -8.69 -12.61
C ALA A 193 -2.36 -7.27 -12.37
N ASP A 194 -3.25 -6.33 -12.08
CA ASP A 194 -2.90 -4.95 -11.76
C ASP A 194 -2.68 -4.76 -10.25
N LEU A 195 -3.17 -5.71 -9.46
CA LEU A 195 -3.10 -5.69 -8.01
C LEU A 195 -3.23 -7.11 -7.44
N PHE A 196 -2.49 -7.40 -6.37
CA PHE A 196 -2.51 -8.68 -5.67
C PHE A 196 -2.85 -8.48 -4.19
N VAL A 197 -3.80 -9.29 -3.68
CA VAL A 197 -4.17 -9.30 -2.26
C VAL A 197 -4.15 -10.74 -1.76
N SER A 198 -3.21 -11.05 -0.85
CA SER A 198 -3.19 -12.30 -0.09
C SER A 198 -3.97 -12.14 1.20
N ILE A 199 -4.79 -13.13 1.55
CA ILE A 199 -5.68 -13.11 2.71
C ILE A 199 -5.26 -14.22 3.65
N HIS A 200 -4.96 -13.84 4.90
CA HIS A 200 -4.55 -14.72 5.99
C HIS A 200 -5.25 -14.38 7.29
N PHE A 201 -5.09 -15.21 8.32
CA PHE A 201 -5.55 -14.96 9.68
C PHE A 201 -4.47 -15.33 10.67
N ASN A 202 -4.00 -14.34 11.39
CA ASN A 202 -2.83 -14.39 12.28
C ASN A 202 -3.02 -15.35 13.47
N SER A 203 -1.91 -15.72 14.09
CA SER A 203 -1.90 -16.53 15.29
C SER A 203 -0.75 -16.17 16.21
N LEU A 204 -1.03 -16.13 17.50
CA LEU A 204 -0.01 -16.05 18.56
C LEU A 204 -0.23 -17.14 19.62
N TYR A 205 -0.72 -18.33 19.23
CA TYR A 205 -0.89 -19.44 20.15
C TYR A 205 0.42 -19.72 20.91
N PRO A 206 0.40 -19.95 22.24
CA PRO A 206 -0.78 -20.19 23.10
C PRO A 206 -1.49 -18.93 23.61
N ASN A 207 -1.12 -17.72 23.19
CA ASN A 207 -1.82 -16.50 23.58
C ASN A 207 -3.12 -16.37 22.78
N THR A 208 -4.25 -16.58 23.45
CA THR A 208 -5.60 -16.50 22.86
C THR A 208 -6.29 -15.15 23.06
N LYS A 209 -5.60 -14.17 23.66
CA LYS A 209 -6.16 -12.83 23.94
C LYS A 209 -5.76 -11.78 22.94
N THR A 210 -4.75 -12.06 22.12
CA THR A 210 -4.28 -11.10 21.12
C THR A 210 -5.32 -10.93 20.02
N THR A 211 -5.58 -9.67 19.69
CA THR A 211 -6.48 -9.24 18.63
C THR A 211 -5.83 -8.16 17.79
N GLY A 212 -6.38 -7.85 16.63
CA GLY A 212 -5.99 -6.71 15.83
C GLY A 212 -5.74 -7.01 14.35
N VAL A 213 -5.54 -5.95 13.61
CA VAL A 213 -5.31 -5.96 12.17
C VAL A 213 -3.84 -5.71 11.87
N GLU A 214 -3.27 -6.50 10.98
CA GLU A 214 -1.94 -6.28 10.39
C GLU A 214 -2.06 -6.25 8.87
N VAL A 215 -1.22 -5.44 8.22
CA VAL A 215 -1.02 -5.47 6.77
C VAL A 215 0.46 -5.55 6.48
N LEU A 216 0.86 -6.48 5.64
CA LEU A 216 2.25 -6.80 5.36
C LEU A 216 2.61 -6.46 3.92
N THR A 217 3.79 -5.86 3.76
CA THR A 217 4.41 -5.59 2.45
C THR A 217 5.79 -6.22 2.36
N PHE A 218 6.24 -6.46 1.13
CA PHE A 218 7.59 -6.95 0.89
C PHE A 218 8.59 -5.80 1.11
N PRO A 219 9.63 -5.96 1.98
CA PRO A 219 10.57 -4.89 2.26
C PRO A 219 11.50 -4.60 1.07
N PRO A 220 11.88 -3.33 0.85
CA PRO A 220 12.93 -2.98 -0.09
C PRO A 220 14.30 -3.45 0.42
N ARG A 221 15.25 -3.74 -0.47
CA ARG A 221 16.62 -4.00 -0.05
C ARG A 221 17.26 -2.76 0.59
N PRO A 222 18.05 -2.89 1.63
CA PRO A 222 18.43 -4.08 2.39
C PRO A 222 17.60 -4.28 3.67
N GLN A 223 16.34 -3.85 3.70
CA GLN A 223 15.51 -3.88 4.90
C GLN A 223 15.09 -5.31 5.28
N ARG A 224 14.91 -5.54 6.57
CA ARG A 224 14.53 -6.82 7.14
C ARG A 224 13.04 -6.90 7.42
N SER A 225 12.57 -8.12 7.56
CA SER A 225 11.26 -8.39 8.14
C SER A 225 11.13 -7.75 9.53
N THR A 226 9.94 -7.24 9.84
CA THR A 226 9.67 -6.55 11.11
C THR A 226 9.95 -7.47 12.31
N ASP A 227 9.54 -8.73 12.25
CA ASP A 227 9.65 -9.67 13.36
C ASP A 227 11.04 -10.31 13.47
N SER A 228 11.85 -10.31 12.42
CA SER A 228 13.23 -10.84 12.44
C SER A 228 14.28 -9.81 12.87
N TRP A 229 13.87 -8.59 13.14
CA TRP A 229 14.78 -7.53 13.53
C TRP A 229 15.35 -7.74 14.95
N SER A 230 16.66 -7.64 15.08
CA SER A 230 17.37 -7.64 16.38
C SER A 230 18.50 -6.62 16.35
N PRO A 231 18.73 -5.88 17.44
CA PRO A 231 19.83 -4.92 17.52
C PRO A 231 21.16 -5.57 17.22
N GLY A 232 21.96 -4.96 16.34
CA GLY A 232 23.32 -5.42 16.01
C GLY A 232 23.42 -6.68 15.15
N LYS A 233 22.34 -7.39 14.88
CA LYS A 233 22.33 -8.51 13.93
C LYS A 233 21.94 -8.02 12.55
N ARG A 234 22.86 -8.17 11.58
CA ARG A 234 22.67 -7.83 10.18
C ARG A 234 22.67 -9.05 9.26
N ASP A 235 22.56 -10.24 9.83
CA ASP A 235 22.47 -11.43 9.00
C ASP A 235 21.06 -11.49 8.41
N ASP A 236 20.98 -11.07 7.17
CA ASP A 236 19.76 -11.09 6.39
C ASP A 236 20.09 -11.71 5.03
N SER A 237 20.28 -13.02 5.06
CA SER A 237 20.46 -13.82 3.84
C SER A 237 19.24 -13.66 2.92
N GLU A 238 18.04 -13.49 3.49
CA GLU A 238 16.80 -13.27 2.72
C GLU A 238 16.79 -11.92 2.00
N ALA A 239 17.31 -10.85 2.61
CA ALA A 239 17.37 -9.54 1.99
C ALA A 239 18.38 -9.45 0.84
N ARG A 240 19.47 -10.24 0.90
CA ARG A 240 20.51 -10.21 -0.14
C ARG A 240 20.06 -10.80 -1.46
N ASP A 241 19.25 -11.87 -1.40
CA ASP A 241 18.84 -12.64 -2.58
C ASP A 241 17.42 -12.28 -3.05
N ALA A 242 16.76 -11.36 -2.37
CA ALA A 242 15.44 -10.92 -2.77
C ALA A 242 15.48 -10.19 -4.12
N PRO A 243 14.59 -10.48 -5.09
CA PRO A 243 14.45 -9.67 -6.28
C PRO A 243 14.07 -8.23 -5.90
N ILE A 244 14.43 -7.28 -6.76
CA ILE A 244 13.98 -5.90 -6.59
C ILE A 244 12.48 -5.89 -6.91
N ASN A 245 11.66 -5.49 -5.94
CA ASN A 245 10.25 -5.21 -6.18
C ASN A 245 10.12 -3.75 -6.62
N GLU A 246 9.77 -3.53 -7.87
CA GLU A 246 9.65 -2.20 -8.46
C GLU A 246 8.45 -1.40 -7.90
N PHE A 247 7.57 -2.05 -7.13
CA PHE A 247 6.35 -1.45 -6.60
C PHE A 247 6.40 -1.12 -5.11
N ASN A 248 7.58 -1.12 -4.47
CA ASN A 248 7.69 -0.93 -3.02
C ASN A 248 6.96 0.32 -2.50
N GLU A 249 7.10 1.46 -3.18
CA GLU A 249 6.39 2.71 -2.83
C GLU A 249 4.87 2.55 -2.97
N TRP A 250 4.42 1.88 -4.03
CA TRP A 250 3.01 1.66 -4.31
C TRP A 250 2.39 0.55 -3.44
N ASN A 251 3.19 -0.43 -3.01
CA ASN A 251 2.80 -1.39 -1.97
C ASN A 251 2.52 -0.67 -0.65
N THR A 252 3.37 0.31 -0.30
CA THR A 252 3.19 1.16 0.89
C THR A 252 1.88 1.95 0.82
N VAL A 253 1.57 2.55 -0.32
CA VAL A 253 0.30 3.28 -0.53
C VAL A 253 -0.90 2.35 -0.44
N LEU A 254 -0.82 1.18 -1.06
CA LEU A 254 -1.87 0.15 -1.02
C LEU A 254 -2.09 -0.35 0.40
N ALA A 255 -1.01 -0.65 1.13
CA ALA A 255 -1.08 -1.11 2.52
C ALA A 255 -1.81 -0.10 3.40
N SER A 256 -1.50 1.20 3.28
CA SER A 256 -2.16 2.23 4.09
C SER A 256 -3.65 2.38 3.74
N SER A 257 -4.03 2.23 2.48
CA SER A 257 -5.44 2.23 2.06
C SER A 257 -6.18 1.02 2.65
N MET A 258 -5.56 -0.15 2.56
CA MET A 258 -6.11 -1.41 3.06
C MET A 258 -6.26 -1.41 4.58
N HIS A 259 -5.16 -1.05 5.29
CA HIS A 259 -5.11 -1.08 6.75
C HIS A 259 -6.15 -0.15 7.38
N ARG A 260 -6.30 1.06 6.85
CA ARG A 260 -7.31 2.02 7.29
C ARG A 260 -8.71 1.44 7.18
N ARG A 261 -9.07 0.89 6.03
CA ARG A 261 -10.43 0.35 5.81
C ARG A 261 -10.73 -0.87 6.67
N LEU A 262 -9.74 -1.71 6.90
CA LEU A 262 -9.86 -2.84 7.83
C LEU A 262 -10.08 -2.36 9.27
N LEU A 263 -9.29 -1.39 9.76
CA LEU A 263 -9.46 -0.83 11.10
C LEU A 263 -10.84 -0.16 11.27
N ASP A 264 -11.24 0.67 10.30
CA ASP A 264 -12.53 1.39 10.35
C ASP A 264 -13.72 0.41 10.41
N ALA A 265 -13.64 -0.70 9.66
CA ALA A 265 -14.75 -1.66 9.57
C ALA A 265 -14.77 -2.68 10.71
N LEU A 266 -13.62 -3.15 11.15
CA LEU A 266 -13.55 -4.26 12.10
C LEU A 266 -13.54 -3.80 13.55
N HIS A 267 -13.26 -2.51 13.81
CA HIS A 267 -13.14 -1.93 15.15
C HIS A 267 -12.20 -2.74 16.05
N SER A 268 -11.11 -3.24 15.46
CA SER A 268 -10.09 -4.04 16.15
C SER A 268 -8.83 -3.21 16.42
N GLY A 269 -7.90 -3.76 17.20
CA GLY A 269 -6.65 -3.07 17.53
C GLY A 269 -5.76 -2.87 16.31
N ASP A 270 -5.09 -1.72 16.25
CA ASP A 270 -4.06 -1.44 15.24
C ASP A 270 -2.76 -2.13 15.64
N ARG A 271 -2.38 -3.18 14.90
CA ARG A 271 -1.11 -3.89 15.09
C ARG A 271 -0.05 -3.48 14.08
N GLY A 272 -0.42 -2.65 13.15
CA GLY A 272 0.49 -1.93 12.27
C GLY A 272 0.62 -2.49 10.85
N GLU A 273 1.15 -1.62 10.01
CA GLU A 273 1.70 -1.98 8.72
C GLU A 273 3.13 -2.46 8.93
N LYS A 274 3.44 -3.67 8.46
CA LYS A 274 4.70 -4.37 8.70
C LYS A 274 5.42 -4.76 7.42
N LEU A 275 6.69 -5.06 7.55
CA LEU A 275 7.56 -5.55 6.49
C LEU A 275 7.85 -7.04 6.70
N GLU A 276 7.68 -7.87 5.66
CA GLU A 276 7.93 -9.30 5.75
C GLU A 276 8.40 -9.86 4.39
N HIS A 277 9.48 -10.67 4.40
CA HIS A 277 10.01 -11.35 3.21
C HIS A 277 9.14 -12.55 2.78
N LEU A 278 7.88 -12.26 2.48
CA LEU A 278 6.89 -13.27 2.11
C LEU A 278 7.10 -13.77 0.69
N GLY A 279 7.18 -15.10 0.56
CA GLY A 279 7.39 -15.75 -0.75
C GLY A 279 6.32 -15.39 -1.79
N VAL A 280 5.07 -15.21 -1.36
CA VAL A 280 3.95 -14.86 -2.25
C VAL A 280 4.02 -13.44 -2.81
N LEU A 281 4.74 -12.52 -2.15
CA LEU A 281 4.92 -11.13 -2.60
C LEU A 281 6.23 -10.91 -3.37
N ARG A 282 7.16 -11.85 -3.25
CA ARG A 282 8.56 -11.70 -3.71
C ARG A 282 8.70 -11.41 -5.20
N SER A 283 7.90 -12.09 -6.04
CA SER A 283 8.06 -12.10 -7.51
C SER A 283 6.92 -11.43 -8.25
N LEU A 284 6.10 -10.64 -7.55
CA LEU A 284 4.97 -9.94 -8.16
C LEU A 284 5.44 -8.89 -9.16
N LYS A 285 4.70 -8.80 -10.28
CA LYS A 285 4.84 -7.77 -11.32
C LYS A 285 3.73 -6.70 -11.23
N CYS A 286 3.11 -6.58 -10.08
CA CYS A 286 2.12 -5.57 -9.75
C CYS A 286 2.22 -5.23 -8.26
N PRO A 287 1.61 -4.12 -7.80
CA PRO A 287 1.47 -3.85 -6.38
C PRO A 287 0.75 -4.98 -5.65
N GLY A 288 1.22 -5.33 -4.45
CA GLY A 288 0.63 -6.41 -3.66
C GLY A 288 0.84 -6.26 -2.17
N VAL A 289 -0.12 -6.79 -1.42
CA VAL A 289 -0.11 -6.85 0.05
C VAL A 289 -0.61 -8.19 0.55
N LEU A 290 -0.22 -8.54 1.77
CA LEU A 290 -0.87 -9.59 2.55
C LEU A 290 -1.63 -8.92 3.71
N VAL A 291 -2.87 -9.33 3.92
CA VAL A 291 -3.72 -8.81 5.01
C VAL A 291 -3.98 -9.90 6.03
N GLU A 292 -3.88 -9.51 7.30
CA GLU A 292 -4.18 -10.30 8.50
C GLU A 292 -5.29 -9.56 9.27
N PRO A 293 -6.55 -9.69 8.86
CA PRO A 293 -7.65 -8.89 9.42
C PRO A 293 -8.00 -9.23 10.86
N ALA A 294 -7.59 -10.42 11.34
CA ALA A 294 -7.92 -10.92 12.66
C ALA A 294 -6.98 -12.05 13.08
N PHE A 295 -6.95 -12.34 14.39
CA PHE A 295 -6.24 -13.49 14.96
C PHE A 295 -7.17 -14.68 15.09
N LEU A 296 -6.95 -15.73 14.29
CA LEU A 296 -7.72 -16.97 14.39
C LEU A 296 -7.51 -17.66 15.75
N SER A 297 -6.32 -17.51 16.34
CA SER A 297 -6.02 -18.04 17.69
C SER A 297 -6.74 -17.28 18.80
N SER A 298 -7.31 -16.12 18.55
CA SER A 298 -8.03 -15.32 19.55
C SER A 298 -9.40 -15.92 19.86
N GLU A 299 -9.75 -15.99 21.16
CA GLU A 299 -11.10 -16.39 21.58
C GLU A 299 -12.18 -15.46 21.03
N VAL A 300 -11.90 -14.15 21.01
CA VAL A 300 -12.86 -13.14 20.55
C VAL A 300 -12.92 -13.11 19.02
N GLU A 301 -11.79 -12.93 18.35
CA GLU A 301 -11.77 -12.77 16.89
C GLU A 301 -11.99 -14.10 16.17
N GLY A 302 -11.47 -15.21 16.69
CA GLY A 302 -11.79 -16.55 16.19
C GLY A 302 -13.29 -16.84 16.23
N GLY A 303 -13.97 -16.45 17.34
CA GLY A 303 -15.42 -16.54 17.45
C GLY A 303 -16.16 -15.67 16.42
N ARG A 304 -15.70 -14.43 16.18
CA ARG A 304 -16.25 -13.55 15.12
C ARG A 304 -16.03 -14.13 13.73
N LEU A 305 -14.84 -14.68 13.44
CA LEU A 305 -14.52 -15.32 12.15
C LEU A 305 -15.45 -16.50 11.84
N ALA A 306 -15.95 -17.20 12.86
CA ALA A 306 -16.91 -18.27 12.69
C ALA A 306 -18.26 -17.78 12.13
N THR A 307 -18.57 -16.46 12.22
CA THR A 307 -19.83 -15.88 11.69
C THR A 307 -19.69 -15.42 10.24
N PRO A 308 -20.65 -15.74 9.36
CA PRO A 308 -20.62 -15.27 7.97
C PRO A 308 -20.57 -13.74 7.86
N GLU A 309 -21.27 -13.02 8.71
CA GLU A 309 -21.38 -11.56 8.73
C GLU A 309 -20.03 -10.87 8.95
N PHE A 310 -19.18 -11.44 9.79
CA PHE A 310 -17.85 -10.89 10.02
C PHE A 310 -16.93 -11.12 8.81
N ARG A 311 -17.04 -12.28 8.15
CA ARG A 311 -16.31 -12.55 6.91
C ARG A 311 -16.77 -11.65 5.75
N ASP A 312 -18.08 -11.35 5.67
CA ASP A 312 -18.63 -10.35 4.72
C ASP A 312 -18.10 -8.94 5.01
N THR A 313 -17.98 -8.58 6.29
CA THR A 313 -17.39 -7.30 6.71
C THR A 313 -15.93 -7.20 6.30
N ILE A 314 -15.14 -8.26 6.48
CA ILE A 314 -13.72 -8.30 6.06
C ILE A 314 -13.62 -8.12 4.53
N ALA A 315 -14.39 -8.90 3.76
CA ALA A 315 -14.38 -8.82 2.30
C ALA A 315 -14.76 -7.40 1.81
N SER A 316 -15.77 -6.79 2.43
CA SER A 316 -16.22 -5.43 2.11
C SER A 316 -15.15 -4.38 2.45
N ALA A 317 -14.42 -4.55 3.56
CA ALA A 317 -13.34 -3.65 3.95
C ALA A 317 -12.14 -3.73 2.98
N ILE A 318 -11.79 -4.95 2.54
CA ILE A 318 -10.75 -5.17 1.53
C ILE A 318 -11.15 -4.51 0.19
N LEU A 319 -12.40 -4.70 -0.27
CA LEU A 319 -12.91 -4.00 -1.46
C LEU A 319 -12.77 -2.48 -1.31
N ALA A 320 -13.18 -1.92 -0.18
CA ALA A 320 -13.07 -0.48 0.06
C ALA A 320 -11.62 0.03 0.01
N GLY A 321 -10.67 -0.75 0.54
CA GLY A 321 -9.24 -0.45 0.43
C GLY A 321 -8.73 -0.45 -1.01
N ILE A 322 -9.16 -1.40 -1.84
CA ILE A 322 -8.86 -1.47 -3.27
C ILE A 322 -9.45 -0.24 -4.00
N GLU A 323 -10.70 0.13 -3.70
CA GLU A 323 -11.36 1.27 -4.33
C GLU A 323 -10.71 2.61 -3.96
N ASP A 324 -10.28 2.79 -2.69
CA ASP A 324 -9.52 3.97 -2.27
C ASP A 324 -8.18 4.09 -3.01
N TYR A 325 -7.45 2.97 -3.12
CA TYR A 325 -6.21 2.93 -3.87
C TYR A 325 -6.42 3.26 -5.36
N ALA A 326 -7.44 2.67 -5.99
CA ALA A 326 -7.79 2.95 -7.38
C ALA A 326 -8.22 4.41 -7.59
N ALA A 327 -8.98 4.98 -6.66
CA ALA A 327 -9.40 6.39 -6.70
C ALA A 327 -8.19 7.33 -6.58
N LEU A 328 -7.25 7.02 -5.71
CA LEU A 328 -6.00 7.76 -5.58
C LEU A 328 -5.21 7.73 -6.90
N LEU A 329 -5.02 6.56 -7.51
CA LEU A 329 -4.31 6.44 -8.80
C LEU A 329 -5.00 7.25 -9.91
N ARG A 330 -6.32 7.30 -9.94
CA ARG A 330 -7.07 8.15 -10.88
C ARG A 330 -6.78 9.63 -10.63
N SER A 331 -6.75 10.06 -9.38
CA SER A 331 -6.51 11.47 -9.00
C SER A 331 -5.10 11.96 -9.35
N LEU A 332 -4.13 11.06 -9.43
CA LEU A 332 -2.74 11.39 -9.79
C LEU A 332 -2.51 11.48 -11.31
N ARG A 333 -3.46 11.04 -12.12
CA ARG A 333 -3.34 11.16 -13.59
C ARG A 333 -3.85 12.53 -14.05
N PRO A 334 -3.14 13.20 -14.96
CA PRO A 334 -3.67 14.42 -15.56
C PRO A 334 -5.02 14.08 -16.23
N ALA A 335 -6.02 14.96 -16.05
CA ALA A 335 -7.27 14.84 -16.78
C ALA A 335 -6.97 14.70 -18.28
N SER A 336 -7.44 13.62 -18.90
CA SER A 336 -7.36 13.48 -20.34
C SER A 336 -8.05 14.69 -20.96
N VAL A 337 -7.30 15.52 -21.66
CA VAL A 337 -7.87 16.60 -22.50
C VAL A 337 -8.70 15.86 -23.55
N THR A 338 -10.00 15.79 -23.34
CA THR A 338 -10.93 15.38 -24.40
C THR A 338 -10.71 16.38 -25.53
N PRO A 339 -10.31 15.96 -26.74
CA PRO A 339 -10.25 16.91 -27.85
C PRO A 339 -11.65 17.47 -27.98
N SER A 340 -11.78 18.79 -27.83
CA SER A 340 -13.03 19.47 -28.10
C SER A 340 -13.44 19.07 -29.51
N SER A 341 -14.60 18.45 -29.67
CA SER A 341 -15.20 18.19 -30.95
C SER A 341 -15.28 19.52 -31.66
N GLY A 342 -14.34 19.77 -32.59
CA GLY A 342 -14.33 20.95 -33.41
C GLY A 342 -15.68 21.08 -34.08
N ALA A 343 -16.30 22.23 -33.93
CA ALA A 343 -17.51 22.59 -34.66
C ALA A 343 -17.28 22.32 -36.16
N PRO A 344 -18.25 21.74 -36.87
CA PRO A 344 -18.10 21.53 -38.32
C PRO A 344 -17.91 22.88 -38.99
N GLY A 345 -16.76 23.03 -39.65
CA GLY A 345 -16.50 24.20 -40.49
C GLY A 345 -17.57 24.35 -41.58
N PRO A 346 -17.86 25.59 -42.03
CA PRO A 346 -18.92 25.83 -42.98
C PRO A 346 -18.66 25.07 -44.30
N ALA A 347 -19.69 24.34 -44.71
CA ALA A 347 -19.67 23.53 -45.92
C ALA A 347 -19.29 24.38 -47.16
N ALA A 348 -18.19 24.03 -47.82
CA ALA A 348 -17.82 24.62 -49.10
C ALA A 348 -18.90 24.33 -50.15
N ALA A 349 -19.49 25.39 -50.70
CA ALA A 349 -20.47 25.32 -51.77
C ALA A 349 -19.88 24.60 -52.99
N ARG A 350 -20.47 23.48 -53.38
CA ARG A 350 -20.14 22.78 -54.62
C ARG A 350 -20.68 23.58 -55.80
N SER A 351 -19.79 24.11 -56.64
CA SER A 351 -20.12 24.67 -57.98
C SER A 351 -20.65 23.54 -58.89
N GLN A 352 -21.82 23.74 -59.44
CA GLN A 352 -22.44 22.87 -60.47
C GLN A 352 -21.68 22.98 -61.79
N PRO A 353 -21.47 21.91 -62.54
CA PRO A 353 -20.92 21.99 -63.89
C PRO A 353 -22.01 22.47 -64.88
N THR A 354 -21.67 23.49 -65.67
CA THR A 354 -22.46 23.97 -66.78
C THR A 354 -22.53 22.95 -67.93
N ARG A 355 -23.74 22.62 -68.38
CA ARG A 355 -24.02 21.78 -69.53
C ARG A 355 -23.69 22.58 -70.82
N PRO A 356 -23.10 21.96 -71.85
CA PRO A 356 -23.05 22.56 -73.19
C PRO A 356 -24.38 22.35 -73.93
N THR A 357 -24.90 23.36 -74.55
CA THR A 357 -26.03 23.30 -75.50
C THR A 357 -25.48 23.38 -76.92
N PRO A 358 -26.29 22.96 -77.91
CA PRO A 358 -25.93 22.23 -79.15
C PRO A 358 -25.26 22.99 -80.22
#